data_585982c5e86a3d2a328103769f971448
#
_entry.id   585982c5e86a3d2a328103769f971448
#
_cell.length_a   1.000
_cell.length_b   1.000
_cell.length_c   1.000
_cell.angle_alpha   90.00
_cell.angle_beta   90.00
_cell.angle_gamma   90.00
#
_symmetry.space_group_name_H-M   'P 1'
#
loop_
_entity.id
_entity.type
_entity.pdbx_description
1 polymer ?
#
loop_
_entity_poly.entity_id
_entity_poly.type
_entity_poly.pdbx_seq_one_letter_code
_entity_poly.pdbx_strand_id
1 'polypeptide(L)'
;LTFFDKLPCKELKLTRNNVFERDKATCQYCARVLPREQLNLDHVIPRDYGGKTTWENIVCSCIKCNTRKANRLPHEAGMRLIRKPVRPKWRPVISLVLGNQHHEHWKDFLDVAYWNVELED
;
A
#
# COMPACT_ATOMS: atom_id res chain seq x y z
N LEU A 1 24.82 15.17 -3.91
CA LEU A 1 24.70 14.62 -2.97
C LEU A 1 24.17 15.33 -1.82
N THR A 2 24.61 16.32 -1.58
CA THR A 2 24.25 17.04 -0.41
C THR A 2 22.84 17.58 -0.47
N PHE A 3 22.30 17.83 -1.65
CA PHE A 3 20.95 18.34 -1.76
C PHE A 3 19.94 17.35 -1.18
N PHE A 4 20.05 16.09 -1.55
CA PHE A 4 19.13 15.08 -1.03
C PHE A 4 19.34 14.85 0.45
N ASP A 5 20.57 14.97 0.92
CA ASP A 5 20.84 14.82 2.35
C ASP A 5 20.19 15.90 3.17
N LYS A 6 20.02 17.08 2.58
CA LYS A 6 19.43 18.21 3.26
C LYS A 6 17.93 18.33 3.11
N LEU A 7 17.36 17.59 2.19
CA LEU A 7 15.92 17.54 2.13
C LEU A 7 15.40 17.00 3.43
N PRO A 8 14.32 17.57 3.95
CA PRO A 8 13.73 17.01 5.15
C PRO A 8 13.46 15.55 4.83
N CYS A 9 14.16 14.68 5.49
CA CYS A 9 13.98 13.27 5.29
C CYS A 9 12.68 12.89 5.88
N LYS A 10 11.64 13.29 5.23
CA LYS A 10 10.35 12.89 5.68
C LYS A 10 10.13 11.48 5.28
N GLU A 11 9.67 10.73 6.23
CA GLU A 11 9.27 9.38 5.96
C GLU A 11 8.17 9.40 4.92
N LEU A 12 8.19 8.41 4.07
CA LEU A 12 7.12 8.23 3.10
C LEU A 12 5.83 7.99 3.86
N LYS A 13 4.79 8.73 3.51
CA LYS A 13 3.51 8.58 4.19
C LYS A 13 2.88 7.25 3.84
N LEU A 14 2.20 6.68 4.81
CA LEU A 14 1.49 5.43 4.61
C LEU A 14 0.15 5.75 3.94
N THR A 15 0.08 5.56 2.63
CA THR A 15 -1.13 5.79 1.85
C THR A 15 -1.42 4.55 1.01
N ARG A 16 -2.65 4.46 0.51
CA ARG A 16 -2.98 3.36 -0.40
C ARG A 16 -2.06 3.30 -1.59
N ASN A 17 -1.82 4.45 -2.19
CA ASN A 17 -0.96 4.51 -3.35
C ASN A 17 0.45 4.02 -3.04
N ASN A 18 0.99 4.46 -1.92
CA ASN A 18 2.34 4.09 -1.55
C ASN A 18 2.47 2.62 -1.21
N VAL A 19 1.44 2.04 -0.60
CA VAL A 19 1.44 0.61 -0.33
C VAL A 19 1.39 -0.18 -1.64
N PHE A 20 0.54 0.24 -2.56
CA PHE A 20 0.45 -0.42 -3.87
C PHE A 20 1.75 -0.30 -4.65
N GLU A 21 2.43 0.84 -4.56
CA GLU A 21 3.73 1.00 -5.20
C GLU A 21 4.79 0.12 -4.55
N ARG A 22 4.79 0.05 -3.22
CA ARG A 22 5.72 -0.84 -2.52
C ARG A 22 5.53 -2.28 -2.94
N ASP A 23 4.29 -2.72 -3.01
CA ASP A 23 3.96 -4.10 -3.31
C ASP A 23 3.77 -4.35 -4.81
N LYS A 24 3.96 -3.31 -5.64
CA LYS A 24 3.90 -3.38 -7.10
C LYS A 24 2.58 -3.93 -7.60
N ALA A 25 1.49 -3.49 -6.98
CA ALA A 25 0.13 -3.90 -7.35
C ALA A 25 -0.02 -5.43 -7.33
N THR A 26 0.70 -6.09 -6.46
CA THR A 26 0.72 -7.54 -6.35
C THR A 26 0.07 -7.96 -5.04
N CYS A 27 -0.89 -8.87 -5.12
CA CYS A 27 -1.47 -9.43 -3.91
C CYS A 27 -0.38 -10.17 -3.13
N GLN A 28 -0.21 -9.81 -1.88
CA GLN A 28 0.85 -10.38 -1.06
C GLN A 28 0.51 -11.78 -0.54
N TYR A 29 -0.66 -12.27 -0.83
CA TYR A 29 -1.08 -13.63 -0.45
C TYR A 29 -1.05 -14.59 -1.64
N CYS A 30 -1.59 -14.20 -2.78
CA CYS A 30 -1.67 -15.08 -3.94
C CYS A 30 -0.70 -14.71 -5.06
N ALA A 31 0.01 -13.60 -4.92
CA ALA A 31 1.03 -13.14 -5.86
C ALA A 31 0.50 -12.70 -7.23
N ARG A 32 -0.79 -12.45 -7.35
CA ARG A 32 -1.35 -11.95 -8.60
C ARG A 32 -1.12 -10.46 -8.73
N VAL A 33 -0.70 -10.03 -9.91
CA VAL A 33 -0.62 -8.61 -10.24
C VAL A 33 -1.96 -8.23 -10.86
N LEU A 34 -2.65 -7.30 -10.23
CA LEU A 34 -4.01 -6.94 -10.63
C LEU A 34 -4.16 -5.43 -10.72
N PRO A 35 -5.15 -4.95 -11.49
CA PRO A 35 -5.46 -3.52 -11.49
C PRO A 35 -5.98 -3.08 -10.12
N ARG A 36 -5.82 -1.80 -9.82
CA ARG A 36 -6.16 -1.27 -8.50
C ARG A 36 -7.62 -1.51 -8.13
N GLU A 37 -8.51 -1.59 -9.10
CA GLU A 37 -9.92 -1.82 -8.84
C GLU A 37 -10.16 -3.18 -8.19
N GLN A 38 -9.23 -4.12 -8.39
CA GLN A 38 -9.35 -5.47 -7.85
C GLN A 38 -8.45 -5.69 -6.64
N LEU A 39 -7.82 -4.62 -6.16
CA LEU A 39 -6.92 -4.70 -5.02
C LEU A 39 -7.49 -3.93 -3.85
N ASN A 40 -7.06 -4.31 -2.67
CA ASN A 40 -7.45 -3.64 -1.45
C ASN A 40 -6.27 -3.68 -0.49
N LEU A 41 -6.41 -3.00 0.63
CA LEU A 41 -5.42 -3.07 1.69
C LEU A 41 -5.93 -4.01 2.77
N ASP A 42 -5.00 -4.72 3.36
CA ASP A 42 -5.35 -5.66 4.41
C ASP A 42 -4.43 -5.46 5.62
N HIS A 43 -5.01 -5.55 6.80
CA HIS A 43 -4.24 -5.63 8.03
C HIS A 43 -3.83 -7.07 8.22
N VAL A 44 -2.55 -7.35 8.16
CA VAL A 44 -2.07 -8.73 8.36
C VAL A 44 -2.56 -9.25 9.70
N ILE A 45 -2.33 -8.47 10.76
CA ILE A 45 -2.93 -8.74 12.05
C ILE A 45 -4.17 -7.85 12.14
N PRO A 46 -5.38 -8.44 12.22
CA PRO A 46 -6.59 -7.64 12.25
C PRO A 46 -6.64 -6.68 13.43
N ARG A 47 -7.38 -5.59 13.27
CA ARG A 47 -7.52 -4.62 14.35
C ARG A 47 -8.07 -5.26 15.62
N ASP A 48 -8.96 -6.21 15.48
CA ASP A 48 -9.55 -6.91 16.62
C ASP A 48 -8.52 -7.73 17.38
N TYR A 49 -7.39 -8.03 16.73
CA TYR A 49 -6.28 -8.77 17.34
C TYR A 49 -5.17 -7.83 17.80
N GLY A 50 -5.43 -6.53 17.79
CA GLY A 50 -4.44 -5.54 18.19
C GLY A 50 -3.56 -5.04 17.05
N GLY A 51 -3.90 -5.35 15.82
CA GLY A 51 -3.12 -4.90 14.66
C GLY A 51 -3.22 -3.41 14.45
N LYS A 52 -2.12 -2.79 14.07
CA LYS A 52 -2.02 -1.36 13.84
C LYS A 52 -1.92 -1.06 12.35
N THR A 53 -2.25 0.17 11.99
CA THR A 53 -2.09 0.64 10.63
C THR A 53 -0.67 1.16 10.46
N THR A 54 0.23 0.26 10.11
CA THR A 54 1.65 0.58 9.94
C THR A 54 2.18 -0.09 8.69
N TRP A 55 3.34 0.38 8.23
CA TRP A 55 3.99 -0.22 7.06
C TRP A 55 4.24 -1.72 7.24
N GLU A 56 4.47 -2.15 8.47
CA GLU A 56 4.78 -3.53 8.78
C GLU A 56 3.54 -4.41 8.89
N ASN A 57 2.37 -3.81 8.89
CA ASN A 57 1.12 -4.56 9.06
C ASN A 57 0.10 -4.37 7.94
N ILE A 58 0.34 -3.46 7.01
CA ILE A 58 -0.56 -3.21 5.90
C ILE A 58 0.05 -3.79 4.63
N VAL A 59 -0.73 -4.57 3.90
CA VAL A 59 -0.29 -5.16 2.65
C VAL A 59 -1.34 -4.99 1.58
N CYS A 60 -0.89 -5.06 0.34
CA CYS A 60 -1.77 -5.10 -0.81
C CYS A 60 -2.34 -6.51 -0.93
N SER A 61 -3.63 -6.64 -1.08
CA SER A 61 -4.26 -7.94 -1.27
C SER A 61 -5.36 -7.82 -2.31
N CYS A 62 -5.63 -8.92 -3.02
CA CYS A 62 -6.75 -8.93 -3.94
C CYS A 62 -8.05 -9.09 -3.13
N ILE A 63 -9.15 -8.70 -3.75
CA ILE A 63 -10.44 -8.75 -3.07
C ILE A 63 -10.77 -10.16 -2.65
N LYS A 64 -10.44 -11.15 -3.48
CA LYS A 64 -10.71 -12.55 -3.14
C LYS A 64 -9.94 -13.00 -1.89
N CYS A 65 -8.66 -12.71 -1.83
CA CYS A 65 -7.86 -13.08 -0.66
C CYS A 65 -8.31 -12.32 0.58
N ASN A 66 -8.62 -11.05 0.42
CA ASN A 66 -9.08 -10.24 1.53
C ASN A 66 -10.39 -10.79 2.09
N THR A 67 -11.31 -11.16 1.22
CA THR A 67 -12.59 -11.74 1.63
C THR A 67 -12.39 -13.08 2.30
N ARG A 68 -11.51 -13.92 1.75
CA ARG A 68 -11.22 -15.23 2.30
C ARG A 68 -10.59 -15.13 3.69
N LYS A 69 -9.67 -14.18 3.85
CA LYS A 69 -9.00 -13.99 5.14
C LYS A 69 -9.97 -13.49 6.19
N ALA A 70 -10.86 -12.57 5.78
CA ALA A 70 -11.81 -11.96 6.68
C ALA A 70 -11.08 -11.35 7.88
N ASN A 71 -11.63 -11.50 9.07
CA ASN A 71 -11.08 -10.90 10.30
C ASN A 71 -10.22 -11.92 11.04
N ARG A 72 -9.33 -12.60 10.32
CA ARG A 72 -8.50 -13.65 10.88
C ARG A 72 -7.02 -13.39 10.60
N LEU A 73 -6.17 -14.08 11.34
CA LEU A 73 -4.75 -14.09 11.01
C LEU A 73 -4.52 -14.91 9.74
N PRO A 74 -3.47 -14.62 8.98
CA PRO A 74 -3.24 -15.37 7.73
C PRO A 74 -3.19 -16.87 7.92
N HIS A 75 -2.50 -17.35 8.96
CA HIS A 75 -2.38 -18.77 9.17
C HIS A 75 -3.72 -19.40 9.54
N GLU A 76 -4.62 -18.65 10.16
CA GLU A 76 -5.96 -19.16 10.47
C GLU A 76 -6.79 -19.34 9.21
N ALA A 77 -6.52 -18.54 8.20
CA ALA A 77 -7.21 -18.63 6.92
C ALA A 77 -6.50 -19.56 5.94
N GLY A 78 -5.42 -20.20 6.36
CA GLY A 78 -4.62 -21.04 5.47
C GLY A 78 -3.86 -20.24 4.45
N MET A 79 -3.49 -18.99 4.78
CA MET A 79 -2.83 -18.09 3.87
C MET A 79 -1.44 -17.77 4.36
N ARG A 80 -0.59 -17.32 3.45
CA ARG A 80 0.79 -16.97 3.77
C ARG A 80 1.20 -15.77 2.96
N LEU A 81 1.91 -14.85 3.59
CA LEU A 81 2.48 -13.72 2.88
C LEU A 81 3.64 -14.18 2.00
N ILE A 82 3.70 -13.64 0.78
CA ILE A 82 4.82 -13.95 -0.11
C ILE A 82 6.06 -13.16 0.27
N ARG A 83 5.87 -12.09 1.04
CA ARG A 83 6.97 -11.22 1.43
C ARG A 83 6.59 -10.51 2.73
N LYS A 84 7.57 -10.33 3.60
CA LYS A 84 7.33 -9.60 4.83
C LYS A 84 7.14 -8.12 4.52
N PRO A 85 6.06 -7.49 4.99
CA PRO A 85 5.86 -6.06 4.73
C PRO A 85 6.87 -5.22 5.51
N VAL A 86 7.47 -4.26 4.82
CA VAL A 86 8.46 -3.39 5.41
C VAL A 86 8.24 -1.97 4.95
N ARG A 87 8.80 -1.02 5.68
CA ARG A 87 8.76 0.37 5.27
C ARG A 87 9.66 0.54 4.06
N PRO A 88 9.17 1.10 2.95
CA PRO A 88 10.01 1.31 1.79
C PRO A 88 10.97 2.46 2.00
N LYS A 89 12.06 2.46 1.27
CA LYS A 89 12.98 3.58 1.27
C LYS A 89 12.35 4.73 0.49
N TRP A 90 12.55 5.93 0.99
CA TRP A 90 12.03 7.12 0.34
C TRP A 90 12.69 7.32 -1.03
N ARG A 91 11.87 7.54 -2.05
CA ARG A 91 12.35 7.80 -3.41
C ARG A 91 11.55 8.94 -4.01
N PRO A 92 12.02 10.16 -3.85
CA PRO A 92 11.20 11.33 -4.12
C PRO A 92 10.92 11.61 -5.59
N VAL A 93 11.83 11.25 -6.47
CA VAL A 93 11.78 11.80 -7.83
C VAL A 93 10.82 11.08 -8.74
N ILE A 94 10.83 9.77 -8.70
CA ILE A 94 10.09 8.98 -9.68
C ILE A 94 8.59 9.14 -9.52
N SER A 95 8.13 9.17 -8.30
CA SER A 95 6.70 9.29 -8.05
C SER A 95 6.12 10.57 -8.60
N LEU A 96 6.85 11.68 -8.47
CA LEU A 96 6.38 12.95 -8.96
C LEU A 96 6.26 12.96 -10.48
N VAL A 97 7.26 12.43 -11.15
CA VAL A 97 7.26 12.39 -12.60
C VAL A 97 6.12 11.54 -13.13
N LEU A 98 5.98 10.35 -12.59
CA LEU A 98 4.93 9.45 -13.05
C LEU A 98 3.54 9.95 -12.69
N GLY A 99 3.40 10.60 -11.55
CA GLY A 99 2.11 11.08 -11.11
C GLY A 99 1.56 12.19 -11.96
N ASN A 100 2.42 12.95 -12.63
CA ASN A 100 1.98 14.10 -13.41
C ASN A 100 1.52 13.77 -14.82
N GLN A 101 1.70 12.55 -15.26
CA GLN A 101 1.46 12.22 -16.65
C GLN A 101 0.02 11.89 -16.98
N HIS A 102 -0.83 11.69 -15.99
CA HIS A 102 -2.14 11.13 -16.23
C HIS A 102 -3.30 11.94 -15.68
N HIS A 103 -3.07 13.18 -15.34
CA HIS A 103 -4.11 13.96 -14.67
C HIS A 103 -4.70 15.02 -15.56
N GLU A 104 -5.27 14.57 -16.66
CA GLU A 104 -5.94 15.48 -17.57
C GLU A 104 -7.38 15.74 -17.18
N HIS A 105 -7.96 14.86 -16.38
CA HIS A 105 -9.36 14.94 -15.99
C HIS A 105 -9.47 15.17 -14.49
N TRP A 106 -10.44 15.98 -14.11
CA TRP A 106 -10.69 16.23 -12.70
C TRP A 106 -11.03 14.96 -11.94
N LYS A 107 -11.60 13.98 -12.63
CA LYS A 107 -11.90 12.69 -12.05
C LYS A 107 -10.64 12.00 -11.57
N ASP A 108 -9.61 12.02 -12.42
CA ASP A 108 -8.32 11.43 -12.08
C ASP A 108 -7.69 12.18 -10.90
N PHE A 109 -7.91 13.47 -10.86
CA PHE A 109 -7.41 14.28 -9.74
C PHE A 109 -8.03 13.86 -8.42
N LEU A 110 -9.33 13.61 -8.41
CA LEU A 110 -10.01 13.13 -7.20
C LEU A 110 -9.52 11.75 -6.80
N ASP A 111 -9.28 10.87 -7.77
CA ASP A 111 -8.75 9.56 -7.49
C ASP A 111 -7.37 9.65 -6.86
N VAL A 112 -6.52 10.54 -7.38
CA VAL A 112 -5.19 10.75 -6.81
C VAL A 112 -5.31 11.21 -5.37
N ALA A 113 -6.21 12.14 -5.08
CA ALA A 113 -6.39 12.60 -3.72
C ALA A 113 -6.82 11.46 -2.80
N TYR A 114 -7.74 10.63 -3.25
CA TYR A 114 -8.19 9.49 -2.46
C TYR A 114 -7.04 8.54 -2.16
N TRP A 115 -6.24 8.22 -3.18
CA TRP A 115 -5.17 7.24 -3.03
C TRP A 115 -3.98 7.76 -2.23
N ASN A 116 -3.88 9.08 -2.09
CA ASN A 116 -2.75 9.68 -1.40
C ASN A 116 -3.09 10.15 0.02
N VAL A 117 -4.27 9.84 0.50
CA VAL A 117 -4.63 10.17 1.88
C VAL A 117 -3.86 9.26 2.82
N GLU A 118 -3.28 9.85 3.86
CA GLU A 118 -2.55 9.09 4.85
C GLU A 118 -3.49 8.19 5.63
N LEU A 119 -3.11 6.94 5.78
CA LEU A 119 -3.91 5.96 6.49
C LEU A 119 -3.72 6.10 7.99
N GLU A 120 -4.81 5.94 8.72
CA GLU A 120 -4.79 6.02 10.17
C GLU A 120 -5.54 4.84 10.76
N ASP A 121 -5.24 4.57 12.01
CA ASP A 121 -5.95 3.51 12.73
C ASP A 121 -7.43 3.82 12.96
#